data_eef9b4579b33d038c22bec87bf88e4df
#
_entry.id   eef9b4579b33d038c22bec87bf88e4df
#
_cell.length_a   1.000
_cell.length_b   1.000
_cell.length_c   1.000
_cell.angle_alpha   90.00
_cell.angle_beta   90.00
_cell.angle_gamma   90.00
#
_symmetry.space_group_name_H-M   'P 1'
#
loop_
_entity.id
_entity.type
_entity.pdbx_description
1 polymer ?
#
loop_
_entity_poly.entity_id
_entity_poly.type
_entity_poly.pdbx_seq_one_letter_code
_entity_poly.pdbx_strand_id
1 'polypeptide(L)'
;GYGGLPQRTRGVENDMYWPNLSAPGAFAQLAAGYRAKHKLNKVDLKRAMAHVSVKSHANGMKNPKAHLQREITEEQAMNAPYIAEPIGLYDCCGVSDGSACAIVTTPEIARSLGKENLVSVKALQLAVSNGIESSHESWDGSYLKTTRIASQRAYDEAGISNPKKEITMTEVHDCFSITELVTMEDLQLSEEGKAVNDVLDGNYDADGGIPCQIDGGLKCFGHPIGASGLRMIYENYLQFQGRAGIGNHGVGLCGDPVRRLGHVFGACVDGLAHAAHLCHRLIGDVC
;
A
#
# COMPACT_ATOMS: atom_id res chain seq x y z
N GLY A 1 23.96 -2.99 -2.43
CA GLY A 1 23.53 -4.37 -2.32
C GLY A 1 22.45 -4.47 -1.28
N TYR A 2 21.39 -5.16 -1.55
CA TYR A 2 20.44 -5.57 -0.51
C TYR A 2 21.22 -6.50 0.42
N GLY A 3 21.78 -5.93 1.49
CA GLY A 3 22.40 -6.71 2.54
C GLY A 3 21.38 -7.71 3.01
N GLY A 4 21.72 -8.99 2.94
CA GLY A 4 20.86 -10.03 3.48
C GLY A 4 20.53 -9.67 4.93
N LEU A 5 19.25 -9.77 5.27
CA LEU A 5 18.82 -9.67 6.66
C LEU A 5 19.70 -10.64 7.47
N PRO A 6 20.07 -10.28 8.71
CA PRO A 6 20.84 -11.18 9.56
C PRO A 6 20.16 -12.53 9.58
N GLN A 7 20.88 -13.54 9.15
CA GLN A 7 20.35 -14.88 9.01
C GLN A 7 19.88 -15.38 10.37
N ARG A 8 18.63 -15.77 10.42
CA ARG A 8 18.06 -16.38 11.61
C ARG A 8 18.38 -17.86 11.61
N THR A 9 18.96 -18.31 12.68
CA THR A 9 19.45 -19.68 12.80
C THR A 9 18.50 -20.62 13.52
N ARG A 10 17.26 -20.20 13.77
CA ARG A 10 16.29 -21.00 14.55
C ARG A 10 14.96 -21.15 13.81
N GLY A 11 14.39 -22.36 13.92
CA GLY A 11 13.08 -22.71 13.37
C GLY A 11 13.08 -22.82 11.84
N VAL A 12 11.93 -22.63 11.25
CA VAL A 12 11.71 -22.72 9.80
C VAL A 12 12.43 -21.64 8.99
N GLU A 13 12.91 -20.59 9.66
CA GLU A 13 13.68 -19.51 9.05
C GLU A 13 15.18 -19.81 9.00
N ASN A 14 15.59 -21.03 9.34
CA ASN A 14 16.98 -21.46 9.22
C ASN A 14 17.35 -21.56 7.74
N ASP A 15 18.51 -21.03 7.35
CA ASP A 15 19.04 -21.06 5.98
C ASP A 15 19.13 -22.47 5.37
N MET A 16 19.20 -23.48 6.20
CA MET A 16 19.20 -24.87 5.74
C MET A 16 17.85 -25.24 5.11
N TYR A 17 16.74 -24.65 5.58
CA TYR A 17 15.38 -24.93 5.09
C TYR A 17 14.88 -23.86 4.13
N TRP A 18 15.37 -22.62 4.27
CA TRP A 18 15.01 -21.47 3.43
C TRP A 18 16.27 -20.73 2.95
N PRO A 19 17.06 -21.36 2.09
CA PRO A 19 18.22 -20.68 1.51
C PRO A 19 17.73 -19.48 0.68
N ASN A 20 18.41 -18.34 0.82
CA ASN A 20 18.15 -17.12 0.06
C ASN A 20 16.82 -16.38 0.39
N LEU A 21 16.41 -16.37 1.63
CA LEU A 21 15.30 -15.54 2.08
C LEU A 21 15.68 -14.07 1.99
N SER A 22 15.38 -13.45 0.85
CA SER A 22 15.45 -12.00 0.65
C SER A 22 14.03 -11.42 0.49
N ALA A 23 13.85 -10.11 0.77
CA ALA A 23 12.56 -9.48 0.56
C ALA A 23 12.04 -9.69 -0.89
N PRO A 24 12.82 -9.42 -1.95
CA PRO A 24 12.37 -9.74 -3.32
C PRO A 24 12.00 -11.21 -3.51
N GLY A 25 12.75 -12.13 -2.91
CA GLY A 25 12.46 -13.57 -2.98
C GLY A 25 11.12 -13.94 -2.35
N ALA A 26 10.84 -13.40 -1.17
CA ALA A 26 9.56 -13.63 -0.48
C ALA A 26 8.36 -13.10 -1.28
N PHE A 27 8.46 -11.88 -1.82
CA PHE A 27 7.40 -11.32 -2.66
C PHE A 27 7.31 -11.99 -4.04
N ALA A 28 8.39 -12.58 -4.55
CA ALA A 28 8.33 -13.42 -5.72
C ALA A 28 7.52 -14.71 -5.47
N GLN A 29 7.63 -15.29 -4.26
CA GLN A 29 6.78 -16.42 -3.85
C GLN A 29 5.31 -16.01 -3.76
N LEU A 30 5.00 -14.84 -3.17
CA LEU A 30 3.65 -14.29 -3.16
C LEU A 30 3.09 -14.13 -4.59
N ALA A 31 3.87 -13.57 -5.51
CA ALA A 31 3.47 -13.42 -6.91
C ALA A 31 3.23 -14.77 -7.60
N ALA A 32 4.07 -15.76 -7.32
CA ALA A 32 3.91 -17.12 -7.84
C ALA A 32 2.66 -17.80 -7.26
N GLY A 33 2.42 -17.68 -5.95
CA GLY A 33 1.24 -18.20 -5.27
C GLY A 33 -0.05 -17.57 -5.81
N TYR A 34 -0.08 -16.23 -5.89
CA TYR A 34 -1.19 -15.48 -6.44
C TYR A 34 -1.52 -15.89 -7.89
N ARG A 35 -0.49 -15.99 -8.74
CA ARG A 35 -0.65 -16.44 -10.11
C ARG A 35 -1.22 -17.87 -10.19
N ALA A 36 -0.70 -18.77 -9.37
CA ALA A 36 -1.14 -20.16 -9.35
C ALA A 36 -2.59 -20.30 -8.88
N LYS A 37 -2.95 -19.61 -7.80
CA LYS A 37 -4.31 -19.60 -7.24
C LYS A 37 -5.35 -19.14 -8.24
N HIS A 38 -5.10 -18.03 -8.91
CA HIS A 38 -6.04 -17.41 -9.84
C HIS A 38 -5.85 -17.86 -11.29
N LYS A 39 -4.94 -18.82 -11.53
CA LYS A 39 -4.64 -19.38 -12.88
C LYS A 39 -4.32 -18.29 -13.91
N LEU A 40 -3.61 -17.26 -13.48
CA LEU A 40 -3.28 -16.12 -14.33
C LEU A 40 -2.18 -16.48 -15.32
N ASN A 41 -2.26 -15.88 -16.50
CA ASN A 41 -1.17 -15.89 -17.46
C ASN A 41 0.04 -15.14 -16.88
N LYS A 42 1.25 -15.66 -17.11
CA LYS A 42 2.49 -15.04 -16.63
C LYS A 42 2.69 -13.63 -17.20
N VAL A 43 2.32 -13.44 -18.47
CA VAL A 43 2.46 -12.14 -19.15
C VAL A 43 1.48 -11.12 -18.57
N ASP A 44 0.24 -11.51 -18.33
CA ASP A 44 -0.81 -10.61 -17.81
C ASP A 44 -0.47 -10.15 -16.39
N LEU A 45 -0.02 -11.07 -15.52
CA LEU A 45 0.45 -10.70 -14.18
C LEU A 45 1.64 -9.72 -14.26
N LYS A 46 2.65 -10.04 -15.10
CA LYS A 46 3.82 -9.16 -15.24
C LYS A 46 3.44 -7.80 -15.79
N ARG A 47 2.50 -7.74 -16.71
CA ARG A 47 1.98 -6.51 -17.28
C ARG A 47 1.24 -5.66 -16.24
N ALA A 48 0.40 -6.28 -15.40
CA ALA A 48 -0.25 -5.58 -14.30
C ALA A 48 0.77 -5.02 -13.28
N MET A 49 1.79 -5.81 -12.93
CA MET A 49 2.88 -5.34 -12.08
C MET A 49 3.65 -4.18 -12.71
N ALA A 50 3.90 -4.24 -14.03
CA ALA A 50 4.54 -3.15 -14.77
C ALA A 50 3.66 -1.88 -14.76
N HIS A 51 2.34 -2.03 -14.93
CA HIS A 51 1.38 -0.92 -14.84
C HIS A 51 1.43 -0.22 -13.48
N VAL A 52 1.43 -0.97 -12.38
CA VAL A 52 1.63 -0.43 -11.02
C VAL A 52 2.91 0.41 -10.94
N SER A 53 4.01 -0.10 -11.50
CA SER A 53 5.29 0.62 -11.49
C SER A 53 5.23 1.90 -12.31
N VAL A 54 4.68 1.86 -13.53
CA VAL A 54 4.52 3.02 -14.41
C VAL A 54 3.65 4.09 -13.76
N LYS A 55 2.51 3.69 -13.18
CA LYS A 55 1.62 4.58 -12.43
C LYS A 55 2.35 5.29 -11.29
N SER A 56 3.06 4.53 -10.44
CA SER A 56 3.80 5.09 -9.31
C SER A 56 4.87 6.08 -9.77
N HIS A 57 5.59 5.77 -10.86
CA HIS A 57 6.58 6.68 -11.43
C HIS A 57 5.95 7.95 -12.01
N ALA A 58 4.84 7.85 -12.72
CA ALA A 58 4.10 9.00 -13.25
C ALA A 58 3.57 9.91 -12.13
N ASN A 59 3.09 9.33 -11.03
CA ASN A 59 2.65 10.06 -9.85
C ASN A 59 3.83 10.71 -9.12
N GLY A 60 4.93 9.98 -8.92
CA GLY A 60 6.15 10.48 -8.29
C GLY A 60 6.76 11.69 -9.01
N MET A 61 6.65 11.76 -10.34
CA MET A 61 7.08 12.94 -11.11
C MET A 61 6.37 14.23 -10.69
N LYS A 62 5.13 14.12 -10.23
CA LYS A 62 4.31 15.26 -9.79
C LYS A 62 4.57 15.66 -8.35
N ASN A 63 5.26 14.83 -7.58
CA ASN A 63 5.53 15.06 -6.17
C ASN A 63 6.97 15.59 -5.96
N PRO A 64 7.14 16.87 -5.58
CA PRO A 64 8.48 17.44 -5.38
C PRO A 64 9.25 16.80 -4.22
N LYS A 65 8.59 16.02 -3.36
CA LYS A 65 9.21 15.30 -2.25
C LYS A 65 9.57 13.86 -2.61
N ALA A 66 9.19 13.38 -3.79
CA ALA A 66 9.53 12.03 -4.20
C ALA A 66 11.04 11.86 -4.40
N HIS A 67 11.58 10.77 -3.87
CA HIS A 67 12.99 10.41 -4.01
C HIS A 67 13.34 10.10 -5.48
N LEU A 68 12.44 9.39 -6.19
CA LEU A 68 12.61 9.07 -7.59
C LEU A 68 11.61 9.86 -8.44
N GLN A 69 12.11 10.92 -9.10
CA GLN A 69 11.36 11.73 -10.05
C GLN A 69 11.78 11.36 -11.48
N ARG A 70 11.33 10.19 -11.91
CA ARG A 70 11.69 9.63 -13.22
C ARG A 70 10.52 8.85 -13.80
N GLU A 71 10.10 9.20 -14.98
CA GLU A 71 9.15 8.40 -15.76
C GLU A 71 9.79 7.11 -16.28
N ILE A 72 8.98 6.08 -16.37
CA ILE A 72 9.32 4.82 -17.01
C ILE A 72 8.18 4.40 -17.94
N THR A 73 8.49 3.61 -18.96
CA THR A 73 7.49 3.02 -19.85
C THR A 73 7.12 1.60 -19.41
N GLU A 74 5.97 1.12 -19.87
CA GLU A 74 5.55 -0.28 -19.65
C GLU A 74 6.61 -1.24 -20.23
N GLU A 75 7.15 -0.93 -21.41
CA GLU A 75 8.22 -1.73 -22.04
C GLU A 75 9.47 -1.81 -21.16
N GLN A 76 9.90 -0.70 -20.56
CA GLN A 76 11.03 -0.69 -19.64
C GLN A 76 10.76 -1.53 -18.39
N ALA A 77 9.55 -1.45 -17.84
CA ALA A 77 9.16 -2.22 -16.66
C ALA A 77 9.04 -3.72 -16.95
N MET A 78 8.46 -4.07 -18.11
CA MET A 78 8.31 -5.45 -18.57
C MET A 78 9.66 -6.14 -18.82
N ASN A 79 10.62 -5.42 -19.42
CA ASN A 79 11.92 -5.94 -19.82
C ASN A 79 13.02 -5.70 -18.78
N ALA A 80 12.69 -5.17 -17.61
CA ALA A 80 13.66 -4.94 -16.56
C ALA A 80 14.31 -6.25 -16.09
N PRO A 81 15.60 -6.24 -15.73
CA PRO A 81 16.25 -7.41 -15.16
C PRO A 81 15.49 -7.95 -13.94
N TYR A 82 15.33 -9.26 -13.84
CA TYR A 82 14.78 -9.89 -12.67
C TYR A 82 15.72 -9.76 -11.47
N ILE A 83 15.15 -9.41 -10.32
CA ILE A 83 15.81 -9.49 -9.02
C ILE A 83 15.51 -10.85 -8.37
N ALA A 84 14.25 -11.28 -8.46
CA ALA A 84 13.77 -12.63 -8.12
C ALA A 84 12.51 -12.90 -8.95
N GLU A 85 12.57 -13.78 -9.93
CA GLU A 85 11.45 -13.98 -10.86
C GLU A 85 10.14 -14.32 -10.14
N PRO A 86 9.00 -13.65 -10.43
CA PRO A 86 8.76 -12.69 -11.52
C PRO A 86 9.05 -11.21 -11.18
N ILE A 87 9.64 -10.92 -10.04
CA ILE A 87 9.94 -9.56 -9.56
C ILE A 87 11.16 -9.00 -10.33
N GLY A 88 10.94 -7.95 -11.09
CA GLY A 88 11.99 -7.20 -11.78
C GLY A 88 12.42 -5.96 -11.01
N LEU A 89 13.39 -5.24 -11.56
CA LEU A 89 13.97 -4.05 -10.91
C LEU A 89 12.92 -2.99 -10.58
N TYR A 90 12.03 -2.67 -11.52
CA TYR A 90 10.99 -1.66 -11.30
C TYR A 90 9.81 -2.15 -10.46
N ASP A 91 9.72 -3.44 -10.20
CA ASP A 91 8.73 -3.96 -9.26
C ASP A 91 9.12 -3.73 -7.79
N CYS A 92 10.38 -3.38 -7.53
CA CYS A 92 10.92 -3.17 -6.20
C CYS A 92 10.91 -1.69 -5.83
N CYS A 93 10.65 -1.38 -4.55
CA CYS A 93 10.97 -0.07 -4.00
C CYS A 93 12.49 0.11 -3.87
N GLY A 94 12.95 1.36 -3.89
CA GLY A 94 14.32 1.71 -3.56
C GLY A 94 14.58 1.63 -2.05
N VAL A 95 15.87 1.56 -1.68
CA VAL A 95 16.30 1.75 -0.30
C VAL A 95 16.41 3.24 -0.03
N SER A 96 15.73 3.73 0.99
CA SER A 96 15.69 5.14 1.36
C SER A 96 15.90 5.31 2.86
N ASP A 97 16.56 6.40 3.22
CA ASP A 97 16.61 6.90 4.59
C ASP A 97 15.63 8.06 4.76
N GLY A 98 15.01 8.16 5.91
CA GLY A 98 14.07 9.24 6.17
C GLY A 98 13.34 9.08 7.49
N SER A 99 12.62 10.14 7.86
CA SER A 99 11.80 10.16 9.06
C SER A 99 10.48 10.87 8.80
N ALA A 100 9.48 10.52 9.59
CA ALA A 100 8.19 11.19 9.60
C ALA A 100 7.72 11.36 11.03
N CYS A 101 6.98 12.42 11.27
CA CYS A 101 6.42 12.73 12.59
C CYS A 101 4.99 13.25 12.42
N ALA A 102 4.09 12.82 13.29
CA ALA A 102 2.74 13.32 13.36
C ALA A 102 2.38 13.67 14.81
N ILE A 103 1.63 14.73 14.99
CA ILE A 103 1.06 15.12 16.29
C ILE A 103 -0.41 14.72 16.28
N VAL A 104 -0.76 13.88 17.23
CA VAL A 104 -2.13 13.38 17.43
C VAL A 104 -2.67 13.95 18.71
N THR A 105 -3.87 14.52 18.68
CA THR A 105 -4.50 15.11 19.83
C THR A 105 -6.02 15.06 19.74
N THR A 106 -6.72 15.47 20.78
CA THR A 106 -8.19 15.60 20.72
C THR A 106 -8.58 16.84 19.91
N PRO A 107 -9.79 16.88 19.33
CA PRO A 107 -10.27 18.05 18.59
C PRO A 107 -10.28 19.33 19.42
N GLU A 108 -10.59 19.22 20.72
CA GLU A 108 -10.63 20.35 21.65
C GLU A 108 -9.24 21.00 21.78
N ILE A 109 -8.22 20.18 21.99
CA ILE A 109 -6.84 20.66 22.09
C ILE A 109 -6.40 21.24 20.74
N ALA A 110 -6.70 20.56 19.61
CA ALA A 110 -6.36 21.08 18.30
C ALA A 110 -6.98 22.47 18.06
N ARG A 111 -8.27 22.66 18.38
CA ARG A 111 -8.94 23.94 18.25
C ARG A 111 -8.37 24.98 19.20
N SER A 112 -8.03 24.63 20.44
CA SER A 112 -7.39 25.56 21.39
C SER A 112 -6.02 26.06 20.89
N LEU A 113 -5.36 25.29 20.04
CA LEU A 113 -4.12 25.65 19.36
C LEU A 113 -4.34 26.38 18.02
N GLY A 114 -5.58 26.81 17.73
CA GLY A 114 -5.92 27.52 16.49
C GLY A 114 -5.87 26.66 15.23
N LYS A 115 -5.99 25.33 15.36
CA LYS A 115 -6.04 24.44 14.20
C LYS A 115 -7.47 24.33 13.70
N GLU A 116 -7.61 24.60 12.41
CA GLU A 116 -8.86 24.48 11.65
C GLU A 116 -8.72 23.33 10.62
N ASN A 117 -9.82 22.95 9.98
CA ASN A 117 -9.84 21.90 8.98
C ASN A 117 -9.19 20.60 9.47
N LEU A 118 -9.66 20.12 10.60
CA LEU A 118 -9.16 18.90 11.23
C LEU A 118 -9.52 17.67 10.37
N VAL A 119 -8.57 16.74 10.28
CA VAL A 119 -8.80 15.42 9.68
C VAL A 119 -8.90 14.41 10.80
N SER A 120 -9.96 13.60 10.79
CA SER A 120 -10.19 12.58 11.80
C SER A 120 -9.87 11.19 11.27
N VAL A 121 -9.44 10.30 12.18
CA VAL A 121 -9.32 8.87 11.90
C VAL A 121 -10.60 8.18 12.34
N LYS A 122 -11.29 7.56 11.40
CA LYS A 122 -12.57 6.87 11.64
C LYS A 122 -12.38 5.49 12.25
N ALA A 123 -11.31 4.80 11.88
CA ALA A 123 -10.99 3.47 12.38
C ALA A 123 -9.48 3.27 12.47
N LEU A 124 -9.07 2.45 13.43
CA LEU A 124 -7.70 2.02 13.58
C LEU A 124 -7.65 0.57 14.03
N GLN A 125 -7.16 -0.30 13.17
CA GLN A 125 -7.08 -1.72 13.46
C GLN A 125 -5.68 -2.26 13.27
N LEU A 126 -5.34 -3.25 14.08
CA LEU A 126 -4.09 -3.99 14.02
C LEU A 126 -4.39 -5.48 13.96
N ALA A 127 -3.72 -6.18 13.06
CA ALA A 127 -3.66 -7.63 13.06
C ALA A 127 -2.21 -8.08 13.01
N VAL A 128 -1.89 -9.10 13.76
CA VAL A 128 -0.55 -9.69 13.82
C VAL A 128 -0.64 -11.13 13.36
N SER A 129 0.25 -11.53 12.46
CA SER A 129 0.34 -12.91 12.01
C SER A 129 0.83 -13.83 13.14
N ASN A 130 0.31 -15.03 13.15
CA ASN A 130 0.84 -16.13 13.98
C ASN A 130 2.00 -16.88 13.30
N GLY A 131 2.48 -16.38 12.17
CA GLY A 131 3.56 -16.98 11.39
C GLY A 131 3.08 -17.98 10.32
N ILE A 132 1.76 -18.08 10.08
CA ILE A 132 1.23 -19.03 9.07
C ILE A 132 1.76 -18.72 7.67
N GLU A 133 2.00 -17.44 7.36
CA GLU A 133 2.56 -16.99 6.09
C GLU A 133 4.04 -17.36 5.91
N SER A 134 4.71 -17.73 7.00
CA SER A 134 6.10 -18.21 6.99
C SER A 134 6.21 -19.72 7.20
N SER A 135 5.09 -20.42 7.31
CA SER A 135 5.06 -21.85 7.58
C SER A 135 4.62 -22.64 6.36
N HIS A 136 4.88 -23.94 6.36
CA HIS A 136 4.47 -24.87 5.32
C HIS A 136 3.03 -25.38 5.48
N GLU A 137 2.20 -24.68 6.26
CA GLU A 137 0.85 -25.11 6.54
C GLU A 137 -0.14 -24.73 5.41
N SER A 138 -1.35 -24.34 5.78
CA SER A 138 -2.49 -24.21 4.86
C SER A 138 -2.53 -22.90 4.05
N TRP A 139 -1.57 -21.99 4.22
CA TRP A 139 -1.52 -20.74 3.44
C TRP A 139 -1.07 -21.02 2.01
N ASP A 140 -1.86 -20.55 1.04
CA ASP A 140 -1.61 -20.80 -0.38
C ASP A 140 -0.75 -19.73 -1.07
N GLY A 141 -0.27 -18.75 -0.32
CA GLY A 141 0.63 -17.71 -0.84
C GLY A 141 -0.06 -16.66 -1.71
N SER A 142 -1.38 -16.54 -1.69
CA SER A 142 -2.11 -15.66 -2.60
C SER A 142 -2.71 -14.41 -1.96
N TYR A 143 -2.68 -14.30 -0.63
CA TYR A 143 -3.30 -13.22 0.13
C TYR A 143 -2.53 -12.92 1.41
N LEU A 144 -2.82 -11.77 2.02
CA LEU A 144 -2.26 -11.35 3.31
C LEU A 144 -3.36 -11.40 4.37
N LYS A 145 -3.38 -12.47 5.15
CA LYS A 145 -4.44 -12.71 6.15
C LYS A 145 -4.58 -11.58 7.16
N THR A 146 -3.47 -10.99 7.56
CA THR A 146 -3.47 -9.84 8.49
C THR A 146 -4.17 -8.64 7.91
N THR A 147 -3.97 -8.37 6.61
CA THR A 147 -4.66 -7.28 5.89
C THR A 147 -6.16 -7.53 5.84
N ARG A 148 -6.61 -8.74 5.49
CA ARG A 148 -8.05 -9.10 5.47
C ARG A 148 -8.71 -8.93 6.83
N ILE A 149 -8.04 -9.34 7.90
CA ILE A 149 -8.56 -9.21 9.27
C ILE A 149 -8.62 -7.74 9.70
N ALA A 150 -7.54 -6.98 9.48
CA ALA A 150 -7.48 -5.59 9.88
C ALA A 150 -8.47 -4.73 9.09
N SER A 151 -8.58 -4.94 7.78
CA SER A 151 -9.53 -4.21 6.93
C SER A 151 -10.97 -4.45 7.33
N GLN A 152 -11.37 -5.71 7.53
CA GLN A 152 -12.74 -6.02 7.96
C GLN A 152 -13.09 -5.34 9.28
N ARG A 153 -12.20 -5.42 10.27
CA ARG A 153 -12.41 -4.75 11.57
C ARG A 153 -12.48 -3.24 11.43
N ALA A 154 -11.64 -2.65 10.57
CA ALA A 154 -11.65 -1.21 10.32
C ALA A 154 -12.94 -0.77 9.63
N TYR A 155 -13.45 -1.55 8.69
CA TYR A 155 -14.74 -1.27 8.05
C TYR A 155 -15.90 -1.36 9.04
N ASP A 156 -15.92 -2.39 9.89
CA ASP A 156 -16.93 -2.53 10.94
C ASP A 156 -16.88 -1.33 11.91
N GLU A 157 -15.68 -0.90 12.35
CA GLU A 157 -15.48 0.25 13.22
C GLU A 157 -15.90 1.58 12.55
N ALA A 158 -15.60 1.75 11.27
CA ALA A 158 -15.93 2.96 10.52
C ALA A 158 -17.38 3.00 10.01
N GLY A 159 -18.12 1.88 10.09
CA GLY A 159 -19.46 1.75 9.52
C GLY A 159 -19.48 1.65 8.00
N ILE A 160 -18.39 1.17 7.38
CA ILE A 160 -18.28 0.97 5.93
C ILE A 160 -18.88 -0.39 5.58
N SER A 161 -19.89 -0.41 4.73
CA SER A 161 -20.56 -1.63 4.30
C SER A 161 -20.20 -2.08 2.88
N ASN A 162 -19.73 -1.15 2.06
CA ASN A 162 -19.31 -1.41 0.69
C ASN A 162 -18.02 -0.64 0.36
N PRO A 163 -16.84 -1.21 0.70
CA PRO A 163 -15.57 -0.53 0.51
C PRO A 163 -15.35 -0.01 -0.91
N LYS A 164 -15.67 -0.81 -1.92
CA LYS A 164 -15.51 -0.46 -3.34
C LYS A 164 -16.29 0.81 -3.76
N LYS A 165 -17.37 1.15 -3.05
CA LYS A 165 -18.18 2.34 -3.33
C LYS A 165 -17.91 3.51 -2.40
N GLU A 166 -17.45 3.21 -1.20
CA GLU A 166 -17.34 4.20 -0.12
C GLU A 166 -15.90 4.72 0.02
N ILE A 167 -14.89 3.90 -0.33
CA ILE A 167 -13.49 4.33 -0.38
C ILE A 167 -13.26 5.11 -1.69
N THR A 168 -12.72 6.31 -1.57
CA THR A 168 -12.52 7.20 -2.72
C THR A 168 -11.05 7.34 -3.12
N MET A 169 -10.13 6.90 -2.27
CA MET A 169 -8.70 6.94 -2.50
C MET A 169 -7.99 5.99 -1.54
N THR A 170 -6.84 5.48 -1.93
CA THR A 170 -6.02 4.60 -1.08
C THR A 170 -4.55 4.95 -1.14
N GLU A 171 -3.88 4.75 0.00
CA GLU A 171 -2.43 4.64 0.11
C GLU A 171 -2.14 3.29 0.76
N VAL A 172 -1.36 2.46 0.10
CA VAL A 172 -1.07 1.10 0.54
C VAL A 172 0.43 0.82 0.57
N HIS A 173 0.83 -0.29 1.19
CA HIS A 173 2.22 -0.71 1.23
C HIS A 173 2.59 -1.41 -0.08
N ASP A 174 3.08 -0.66 -1.06
CA ASP A 174 3.47 -1.13 -2.38
C ASP A 174 4.98 -1.37 -2.53
N CYS A 175 5.63 -1.89 -1.49
CA CYS A 175 7.09 -2.16 -1.54
C CYS A 175 7.50 -3.02 -2.75
N PHE A 176 6.60 -3.85 -3.23
CA PHE A 176 6.69 -4.56 -4.51
C PHE A 176 5.36 -4.44 -5.26
N SER A 177 5.40 -4.43 -6.59
CA SER A 177 4.19 -4.26 -7.41
C SER A 177 3.09 -5.28 -7.11
N ILE A 178 3.46 -6.53 -6.84
CA ILE A 178 2.51 -7.58 -6.48
C ILE A 178 1.75 -7.26 -5.19
N THR A 179 2.36 -6.54 -4.27
CA THR A 179 1.72 -6.22 -2.99
C THR A 179 0.50 -5.33 -3.19
N GLU A 180 0.56 -4.37 -4.12
CA GLU A 180 -0.61 -3.55 -4.44
C GLU A 180 -1.77 -4.42 -4.96
N LEU A 181 -1.51 -5.32 -5.92
CA LEU A 181 -2.53 -6.21 -6.47
C LEU A 181 -3.23 -7.03 -5.38
N VAL A 182 -2.44 -7.71 -4.55
CA VAL A 182 -2.94 -8.55 -3.46
C VAL A 182 -3.69 -7.70 -2.43
N THR A 183 -3.16 -6.53 -2.10
CA THR A 183 -3.77 -5.63 -1.11
C THR A 183 -5.13 -5.11 -1.59
N MET A 184 -5.31 -4.80 -2.89
CA MET A 184 -6.61 -4.35 -3.40
C MET A 184 -7.70 -5.41 -3.20
N GLU A 185 -7.37 -6.69 -3.33
CA GLU A 185 -8.31 -7.79 -3.05
C GLU A 185 -8.53 -7.97 -1.54
N ASP A 186 -7.46 -7.91 -0.74
CA ASP A 186 -7.54 -8.07 0.70
C ASP A 186 -8.29 -6.91 1.39
N LEU A 187 -8.32 -5.73 0.75
CA LEU A 187 -9.13 -4.58 1.14
C LEU A 187 -10.55 -4.59 0.54
N GLN A 188 -10.92 -5.62 -0.21
CA GLN A 188 -12.23 -5.73 -0.88
C GLN A 188 -12.52 -4.57 -1.87
N LEU A 189 -11.48 -3.93 -2.41
CA LEU A 189 -11.57 -2.92 -3.45
C LEU A 189 -11.61 -3.56 -4.83
N SER A 190 -10.96 -4.70 -4.99
CA SER A 190 -11.13 -5.66 -6.10
C SER A 190 -11.78 -6.93 -5.61
N GLU A 191 -12.52 -7.60 -6.48
CA GLU A 191 -12.96 -8.96 -6.24
C GLU A 191 -11.76 -9.92 -6.30
N GLU A 192 -11.81 -11.01 -5.54
CA GLU A 192 -10.73 -11.99 -5.48
C GLU A 192 -10.39 -12.53 -6.89
N GLY A 193 -9.14 -12.43 -7.30
CA GLY A 193 -8.64 -12.80 -8.62
C GLY A 193 -8.90 -11.77 -9.72
N LYS A 194 -9.38 -10.57 -9.40
CA LYS A 194 -9.70 -9.52 -10.39
C LYS A 194 -8.79 -8.29 -10.35
N ALA A 195 -7.92 -8.17 -9.35
CA ALA A 195 -7.07 -6.99 -9.23
C ALA A 195 -6.17 -6.77 -10.47
N VAL A 196 -5.74 -7.85 -11.15
CA VAL A 196 -5.00 -7.74 -12.42
C VAL A 196 -5.80 -6.97 -13.46
N ASN A 197 -7.09 -7.30 -13.62
CA ASN A 197 -7.95 -6.61 -14.59
C ASN A 197 -8.22 -5.17 -14.16
N ASP A 198 -8.61 -4.96 -12.89
CA ASP A 198 -8.91 -3.63 -12.36
C ASP A 198 -7.70 -2.68 -12.49
N VAL A 199 -6.47 -3.18 -12.30
CA VAL A 199 -5.22 -2.41 -12.51
C VAL A 199 -5.03 -2.10 -13.99
N LEU A 200 -5.15 -3.10 -14.87
CA LEU A 200 -4.96 -2.90 -16.32
C LEU A 200 -6.03 -2.00 -16.95
N ASP A 201 -7.22 -1.97 -16.37
CA ASP A 201 -8.33 -1.09 -16.76
C ASP A 201 -8.16 0.34 -16.18
N GLY A 202 -7.07 0.60 -15.42
CA GLY A 202 -6.75 1.92 -14.86
C GLY A 202 -7.61 2.31 -13.65
N ASN A 203 -8.31 1.38 -13.00
CA ASN A 203 -9.19 1.71 -11.87
C ASN A 203 -8.45 2.37 -10.69
N TYR A 204 -7.16 2.08 -10.54
CA TYR A 204 -6.28 2.61 -9.48
C TYR A 204 -5.33 3.72 -9.96
N ASP A 205 -5.46 4.16 -11.20
CA ASP A 205 -4.70 5.28 -11.74
C ASP A 205 -5.15 6.60 -11.10
N ALA A 206 -4.37 7.65 -11.28
CA ALA A 206 -4.63 8.94 -10.67
C ALA A 206 -6.02 9.52 -11.01
N ASP A 207 -6.55 9.20 -12.16
CA ASP A 207 -7.88 9.58 -12.67
C ASP A 207 -8.87 8.40 -12.69
N GLY A 208 -8.50 7.27 -12.08
CA GLY A 208 -9.32 6.08 -11.97
C GLY A 208 -10.43 6.17 -10.93
N GLY A 209 -11.15 5.06 -10.75
CA GLY A 209 -12.28 4.98 -9.82
C GLY A 209 -11.88 5.10 -8.35
N ILE A 210 -10.74 4.50 -7.97
CA ILE A 210 -10.17 4.55 -6.62
C ILE A 210 -8.66 4.83 -6.76
N PRO A 211 -8.24 6.10 -6.92
CA PRO A 211 -6.83 6.44 -7.06
C PRO A 211 -5.97 5.86 -5.94
N CYS A 212 -4.81 5.30 -6.32
CA CYS A 212 -3.88 4.68 -5.39
C CYS A 212 -2.47 5.19 -5.60
N GLN A 213 -1.74 5.47 -4.50
CA GLN A 213 -0.34 5.90 -4.53
C GLN A 213 -0.12 7.19 -5.32
N ILE A 214 -0.94 8.19 -5.03
CA ILE A 214 -0.94 9.48 -5.75
C ILE A 214 0.37 10.26 -5.56
N ASP A 215 1.06 10.03 -4.46
CA ASP A 215 2.34 10.65 -4.15
C ASP A 215 3.55 9.93 -4.80
N GLY A 216 3.32 8.81 -5.49
CA GLY A 216 4.34 7.97 -6.10
C GLY A 216 4.62 6.67 -5.34
N GLY A 217 3.93 6.45 -4.21
CA GLY A 217 4.04 5.23 -3.41
C GLY A 217 5.44 4.99 -2.82
N LEU A 218 5.64 3.82 -2.25
CA LEU A 218 6.93 3.43 -1.70
C LEU A 218 8.02 3.33 -2.78
N LYS A 219 7.61 3.09 -4.03
CA LYS A 219 8.52 2.98 -5.18
C LYS A 219 9.24 4.29 -5.48
N CYS A 220 8.52 5.40 -5.49
CA CYS A 220 9.03 6.67 -5.97
C CYS A 220 9.15 7.72 -4.87
N PHE A 221 8.20 7.81 -3.94
CA PHE A 221 8.37 8.67 -2.78
C PHE A 221 9.57 8.22 -1.94
N GLY A 222 9.74 6.92 -1.81
CA GLY A 222 10.78 6.27 -1.03
C GLY A 222 10.19 5.41 0.09
N HIS A 223 11.01 4.51 0.62
CA HIS A 223 10.57 3.55 1.63
C HIS A 223 11.52 3.51 2.85
N PRO A 224 11.63 4.59 3.63
CA PRO A 224 12.18 4.51 4.98
C PRO A 224 11.17 3.75 5.85
N ILE A 225 11.45 2.50 6.16
CA ILE A 225 10.47 1.53 6.70
C ILE A 225 9.66 2.10 7.86
N GLY A 226 10.32 2.70 8.85
CA GLY A 226 9.65 3.29 10.02
C GLY A 226 8.85 4.57 9.74
N ALA A 227 9.06 5.23 8.59
CA ALA A 227 8.39 6.47 8.21
C ALA A 227 7.23 6.25 7.22
N SER A 228 7.23 5.13 6.48
CA SER A 228 6.33 4.91 5.34
C SER A 228 4.84 4.97 5.73
N GLY A 229 4.46 4.41 6.87
CA GLY A 229 3.07 4.48 7.34
C GLY A 229 2.61 5.92 7.59
N LEU A 230 3.46 6.75 8.22
CA LEU A 230 3.13 8.16 8.43
C LEU A 230 3.14 8.96 7.12
N ARG A 231 3.98 8.61 6.16
CA ARG A 231 3.96 9.20 4.82
C ARG A 231 2.61 8.97 4.14
N MET A 232 2.10 7.74 4.14
CA MET A 232 0.79 7.41 3.57
C MET A 232 -0.33 8.21 4.23
N ILE A 233 -0.31 8.33 5.56
CA ILE A 233 -1.26 9.16 6.31
C ILE A 233 -1.10 10.64 5.93
N TYR A 234 0.12 11.12 5.71
CA TYR A 234 0.39 12.50 5.31
C TYR A 234 -0.21 12.84 3.96
N GLU A 235 -0.10 11.96 2.96
CA GLU A 235 -0.75 12.17 1.67
C GLU A 235 -2.26 12.23 1.81
N ASN A 236 -2.86 11.28 2.51
CA ASN A 236 -4.30 11.29 2.80
C ASN A 236 -4.74 12.57 3.51
N TYR A 237 -3.96 13.04 4.47
CA TYR A 237 -4.21 14.30 5.18
C TYR A 237 -4.18 15.51 4.23
N LEU A 238 -3.23 15.57 3.31
CA LEU A 238 -3.16 16.63 2.32
C LEU A 238 -4.35 16.62 1.37
N GLN A 239 -4.77 15.44 0.92
CA GLN A 239 -5.93 15.26 0.05
C GLN A 239 -7.21 15.75 0.72
N PHE A 240 -7.45 15.36 1.98
CA PHE A 240 -8.61 15.83 2.75
C PHE A 240 -8.62 17.34 2.98
N GLN A 241 -7.46 17.96 3.07
CA GLN A 241 -7.35 19.40 3.21
C GLN A 241 -7.37 20.17 1.88
N GLY A 242 -7.41 19.48 0.74
CA GLY A 242 -7.27 20.12 -0.56
C GLY A 242 -5.91 20.75 -0.80
N ARG A 243 -4.87 20.25 -0.15
CA ARG A 243 -3.50 20.77 -0.17
C ARG A 243 -2.52 19.89 -0.91
N ALA A 244 -2.99 18.79 -1.46
CA ALA A 244 -2.18 17.83 -2.21
C ALA A 244 -1.86 18.39 -3.61
N GLY A 245 -0.97 19.28 -3.75
CA GLY A 245 -0.33 19.81 -5.00
C GLY A 245 -1.04 19.52 -6.34
N ILE A 246 -0.28 19.14 -7.35
CA ILE A 246 -0.76 18.82 -8.73
C ILE A 246 -1.40 17.42 -8.78
N GLY A 247 -2.02 16.95 -7.86
CA GLY A 247 -2.71 15.68 -7.78
C GLY A 247 -3.88 15.78 -6.84
N ASN A 248 -4.39 17.00 -6.69
CA ASN A 248 -5.56 17.24 -5.87
C ASN A 248 -6.78 16.63 -6.57
N HIS A 249 -7.01 15.34 -6.35
CA HIS A 249 -8.09 14.58 -6.97
C HIS A 249 -9.45 14.83 -6.31
N GLY A 250 -9.56 15.95 -5.60
CA GLY A 250 -10.86 16.43 -5.16
C GLY A 250 -11.57 15.52 -4.17
N VAL A 251 -10.84 14.75 -3.39
CA VAL A 251 -11.40 14.05 -2.24
C VAL A 251 -11.83 15.11 -1.20
N GLY A 252 -12.82 15.91 -1.55
CA GLY A 252 -13.36 16.90 -0.62
C GLY A 252 -13.59 18.31 -1.12
N LEU A 253 -13.24 18.66 -2.35
CA LEU A 253 -13.35 20.06 -2.82
C LEU A 253 -14.38 20.32 -3.92
N CYS A 254 -15.20 19.36 -4.29
CA CYS A 254 -16.41 19.71 -5.01
C CYS A 254 -17.42 20.22 -3.97
N GLY A 255 -17.95 21.43 -4.16
CA GLY A 255 -18.81 22.13 -3.21
C GLY A 255 -20.10 21.42 -2.74
N ASP A 256 -20.11 20.12 -2.83
CA ASP A 256 -21.13 19.22 -2.34
C ASP A 256 -20.74 18.71 -0.95
N PRO A 257 -21.47 19.10 0.12
CA PRO A 257 -21.21 18.62 1.48
C PRO A 257 -21.25 17.09 1.62
N VAL A 258 -21.90 16.37 0.70
CA VAL A 258 -21.98 14.90 0.70
C VAL A 258 -20.66 14.26 0.25
N ARG A 259 -19.86 14.91 -0.62
CA ARG A 259 -18.54 14.41 -1.02
C ARG A 259 -17.42 14.66 0.00
N ARG A 260 -17.68 15.43 1.07
CA ARG A 260 -16.75 15.57 2.21
C ARG A 260 -16.69 14.31 3.09
N LEU A 261 -17.52 13.32 2.82
CA LEU A 261 -17.58 12.03 3.53
C LEU A 261 -16.78 10.93 2.83
N GLY A 262 -15.92 11.26 1.88
CA GLY A 262 -15.02 10.28 1.26
C GLY A 262 -14.14 9.62 2.32
N HIS A 263 -14.14 8.29 2.36
CA HIS A 263 -13.27 7.53 3.23
C HIS A 263 -11.96 7.28 2.51
N VAL A 264 -10.85 7.53 3.20
CA VAL A 264 -9.51 7.21 2.74
C VAL A 264 -8.96 6.10 3.60
N PHE A 265 -8.39 5.13 2.96
CA PHE A 265 -7.82 3.97 3.62
C PHE A 265 -6.30 3.94 3.45
N GLY A 266 -5.57 3.87 4.56
CA GLY A 266 -4.15 3.62 4.56
C GLY A 266 -3.89 2.23 5.15
N ALA A 267 -3.43 1.29 4.33
CA ALA A 267 -3.05 -0.03 4.81
C ALA A 267 -1.53 -0.14 4.86
N CYS A 268 -0.99 -0.25 6.06
CA CYS A 268 0.39 -0.64 6.26
C CYS A 268 0.44 -2.15 6.48
N VAL A 269 0.94 -2.89 5.49
CA VAL A 269 1.11 -4.33 5.58
C VAL A 269 2.60 -4.63 5.60
N ASP A 270 3.14 -4.80 6.78
CA ASP A 270 4.44 -5.41 6.97
C ASP A 270 4.26 -6.91 7.17
N GLY A 271 3.99 -7.61 6.10
CA GLY A 271 3.71 -9.03 6.16
C GLY A 271 4.70 -9.87 5.39
N LEU A 272 5.87 -10.11 5.88
CA LEU A 272 6.64 -11.33 5.66
C LEU A 272 7.96 -11.34 6.47
N ALA A 273 8.32 -10.30 7.18
CA ALA A 273 9.54 -10.34 7.96
C ALA A 273 9.66 -9.34 9.12
N HIS A 274 8.68 -8.66 9.61
CA HIS A 274 8.76 -8.01 10.94
C HIS A 274 7.44 -7.32 11.31
N ALA A 275 7.07 -7.58 12.55
CA ALA A 275 6.06 -6.95 13.37
C ALA A 275 5.57 -5.58 12.89
N ALA A 276 4.26 -5.52 12.78
CA ALA A 276 3.49 -4.30 12.75
C ALA A 276 4.10 -3.19 13.59
N HIS A 277 4.50 -2.11 12.97
CA HIS A 277 4.74 -0.87 13.67
C HIS A 277 3.59 0.09 13.41
N LEU A 278 2.77 0.18 14.41
CA LEU A 278 2.01 1.31 14.91
C LEU A 278 1.48 2.32 13.86
N CYS A 279 0.26 2.14 13.44
CA CYS A 279 -0.64 3.28 13.28
C CYS A 279 -1.25 3.61 14.64
N HIS A 280 -0.74 4.61 15.34
CA HIS A 280 -1.32 5.10 16.58
C HIS A 280 -2.45 6.10 16.32
N ARG A 281 -3.48 5.98 17.12
CA ARG A 281 -4.72 6.73 17.22
C ARG A 281 -4.66 8.19 16.76
N LEU A 282 -5.53 8.53 15.82
CA LEU A 282 -5.91 9.88 15.49
C LEU A 282 -7.43 10.00 15.63
N ILE A 283 -7.89 10.72 16.62
CA ILE A 283 -9.30 10.77 17.03
C ILE A 283 -9.85 12.18 16.81
N GLY A 284 -11.05 12.25 16.30
CA GLY A 284 -11.87 13.43 16.49
C GLY A 284 -13.06 13.51 15.57
N ASP A 285 -14.25 13.42 16.15
CA ASP A 285 -15.49 13.78 15.50
C ASP A 285 -15.48 15.26 15.13
N VAL A 286 -15.89 15.54 13.90
CA VAL A 286 -16.34 16.88 13.52
C VAL A 286 -17.70 16.73 12.85
N CYS A 287 -18.70 17.29 13.50
CA CYS A 287 -20.02 17.52 12.94
C CYS A 287 -19.95 18.37 11.67
#